data_6f43ac638e9c8ce5b3f1127045c0dba3
#
_entry.id   6f43ac638e9c8ce5b3f1127045c0dba3
#
_cell.length_a   1.000
_cell.length_b   1.000
_cell.length_c   1.000
_cell.angle_alpha   90.00
_cell.angle_beta   90.00
_cell.angle_gamma   90.00
#
_symmetry.space_group_name_H-M   'P 1'
#
loop_
_entity.id
_entity.type
_entity.pdbx_description
1 polymer ?
#
loop_
_entity_poly.entity_id
_entity_poly.type
_entity_poly.pdbx_seq_one_letter_code
_entity_poly.pdbx_strand_id
1 'polypeptide(L)'
;MKIFAIILMLSIGFKVYGTVYNIMDYGAQLGKLSTKSIQAAVDECAEKGGGTVWVPAGRYITGSIELKSSVNLHLEQGAILEGSKNLEDYATSFRRHGIIYCVDARQVSITGQGIIDGQGTFFYDTTRNHVYPEFDKQVVRQKEGYMPDGMFFTDGPIERKRAPGMTITFYHCSSVVLQDITIRDTPIWAVRFAYCDDVLVSGISIFNNLMIPNSDGVHCTASRNIRMSDCDIRAGDDAFIVTGFPLEENTPGYDMSVPLSHKYGNKSEYAENVTVSNCTFQSRSAGIRVGYGQHPIRHCVFNNIVIYGSNRGIGIFAHDEASIEDLIFSNITIQTRLHNGQWWGNGEPIHLSAITRFEGEPAGKIRRVKFNNIIATSEHGILIYGDEPHSIESLSFHNIDLKIIKGKETMAYGGNFDLRPAAEIKKQLFKHDIPGLFALNVDGLDIHDFKLVWGDDLPSFFTHGIECHSVSDLSIWNFIGTPNPNSKNGKKQYLLDTSLISIK
;
A
#
# COMPACT_ATOMS: atom_id res chain seq x y z
N MET A 1 -23.84 69.58 -31.86
CA MET A 1 -23.00 68.53 -32.52
C MET A 1 -22.24 67.78 -31.46
N LYS A 2 -22.68 66.55 -31.08
CA LYS A 2 -21.97 65.67 -30.13
C LYS A 2 -21.30 64.62 -30.97
N ILE A 3 -19.97 64.63 -30.92
CA ILE A 3 -19.12 63.57 -31.58
C ILE A 3 -19.06 62.40 -30.65
N PHE A 4 -19.62 61.25 -31.08
CA PHE A 4 -19.47 59.97 -30.43
C PHE A 4 -18.15 59.30 -30.94
N ALA A 5 -17.17 59.19 -30.09
CA ALA A 5 -15.97 58.40 -30.38
C ALA A 5 -16.27 56.93 -30.11
N ILE A 6 -16.30 56.10 -31.15
CA ILE A 6 -16.37 54.62 -31.04
C ILE A 6 -14.96 54.09 -30.81
N ILE A 7 -14.69 53.61 -29.59
CA ILE A 7 -13.47 52.89 -29.29
C ILE A 7 -13.69 51.43 -29.73
N LEU A 8 -13.03 51.04 -30.80
CA LEU A 8 -12.98 49.67 -31.31
C LEU A 8 -11.95 48.90 -30.46
N MET A 9 -12.40 48.14 -29.45
CA MET A 9 -11.53 47.20 -28.75
C MET A 9 -11.25 45.99 -29.66
N LEU A 10 -10.05 45.92 -30.26
CA LEU A 10 -9.54 44.70 -30.85
C LEU A 10 -9.24 43.72 -29.72
N SER A 11 -10.09 42.74 -29.49
CA SER A 11 -9.80 41.58 -28.70
C SER A 11 -8.84 40.66 -29.52
N ILE A 12 -7.55 40.80 -29.29
CA ILE A 12 -6.57 39.84 -29.76
C ILE A 12 -6.75 38.60 -28.89
N GLY A 13 -7.53 37.67 -29.36
CA GLY A 13 -7.65 36.35 -28.77
C GLY A 13 -6.33 35.59 -28.93
N PHE A 14 -5.47 35.64 -27.94
CA PHE A 14 -4.36 34.70 -27.85
C PHE A 14 -4.93 33.30 -27.68
N LYS A 15 -4.96 32.50 -28.74
CA LYS A 15 -5.11 31.06 -28.62
C LYS A 15 -3.83 30.55 -27.97
N VAL A 16 -3.85 30.37 -26.65
CA VAL A 16 -2.80 29.64 -25.94
C VAL A 16 -3.01 28.17 -26.26
N TYR A 17 -2.34 27.67 -27.27
CA TYR A 17 -2.17 26.23 -27.45
C TYR A 17 -1.13 25.80 -26.42
N GLY A 18 -1.42 24.80 -25.58
CA GLY A 18 -0.40 24.19 -24.75
C GLY A 18 0.76 23.73 -25.67
N THR A 19 1.97 24.18 -25.39
CA THR A 19 3.14 23.82 -26.21
C THR A 19 3.46 22.34 -25.99
N VAL A 20 3.65 21.63 -27.08
CA VAL A 20 4.03 20.20 -27.07
C VAL A 20 5.50 20.06 -27.46
N TYR A 21 6.25 19.37 -26.65
CA TYR A 21 7.67 19.08 -26.82
C TYR A 21 7.83 17.60 -27.12
N ASN A 22 8.03 17.22 -28.40
CA ASN A 22 8.18 15.84 -28.79
C ASN A 22 9.62 15.37 -28.51
N ILE A 23 9.80 14.31 -27.71
CA ILE A 23 11.13 13.78 -27.37
C ILE A 23 11.98 13.43 -28.60
N MET A 24 11.37 13.11 -29.72
CA MET A 24 12.08 12.81 -30.96
C MET A 24 12.83 14.04 -31.52
N ASP A 25 12.29 15.25 -31.31
CA ASP A 25 12.91 16.50 -31.75
C ASP A 25 14.20 16.81 -30.95
N TYR A 26 14.34 16.16 -29.78
CA TYR A 26 15.53 16.24 -28.90
C TYR A 26 16.49 15.05 -29.10
N GLY A 27 16.24 14.21 -30.10
CA GLY A 27 17.13 13.11 -30.47
C GLY A 27 16.85 11.79 -29.77
N ALA A 28 15.68 11.59 -29.17
CA ALA A 28 15.26 10.29 -28.67
C ALA A 28 15.16 9.28 -29.83
N GLN A 29 15.56 8.03 -29.58
CA GLN A 29 15.58 6.98 -30.61
C GLN A 29 14.98 5.69 -30.06
N LEU A 30 14.23 5.01 -30.92
CA LEU A 30 13.63 3.72 -30.60
C LEU A 30 14.70 2.67 -30.23
N GLY A 31 14.49 1.98 -29.09
CA GLY A 31 15.38 0.93 -28.60
C GLY A 31 16.75 1.43 -28.12
N LYS A 32 16.94 2.73 -27.96
CA LYS A 32 18.19 3.34 -27.49
C LYS A 32 18.00 4.09 -26.18
N LEU A 33 19.10 4.26 -25.44
CA LEU A 33 19.12 5.09 -24.24
C LEU A 33 18.81 6.54 -24.62
N SER A 34 17.66 7.02 -24.19
CA SER A 34 17.10 8.33 -24.53
C SER A 34 16.94 9.26 -23.34
N THR A 35 17.54 8.95 -22.17
CA THR A 35 17.43 9.74 -20.94
C THR A 35 17.71 11.21 -21.16
N LYS A 36 18.85 11.52 -21.82
CA LYS A 36 19.27 12.91 -22.08
C LYS A 36 18.30 13.65 -23.00
N SER A 37 17.77 12.99 -24.00
CA SER A 37 16.81 13.57 -24.94
C SER A 37 15.48 13.87 -24.26
N ILE A 38 14.99 12.94 -23.45
CA ILE A 38 13.74 13.13 -22.68
C ILE A 38 13.95 14.26 -21.66
N GLN A 39 15.08 14.28 -20.95
CA GLN A 39 15.37 15.33 -19.98
C GLN A 39 15.49 16.71 -20.64
N ALA A 40 16.10 16.83 -21.81
CA ALA A 40 16.18 18.10 -22.53
C ALA A 40 14.80 18.64 -22.92
N ALA A 41 13.88 17.76 -23.34
CA ALA A 41 12.50 18.14 -23.61
C ALA A 41 11.78 18.63 -22.35
N VAL A 42 11.98 17.96 -21.20
CA VAL A 42 11.42 18.35 -19.90
C VAL A 42 11.99 19.71 -19.47
N ASP A 43 13.29 19.90 -19.61
CA ASP A 43 13.98 21.12 -19.21
C ASP A 43 13.48 22.33 -20.01
N GLU A 44 13.43 22.23 -21.33
CA GLU A 44 12.95 23.32 -22.18
C GLU A 44 11.44 23.58 -21.93
N CYS A 45 10.64 22.54 -21.77
CA CYS A 45 9.21 22.68 -21.42
C CYS A 45 9.06 23.52 -20.14
N ALA A 46 9.79 23.20 -19.09
CA ALA A 46 9.74 23.90 -17.80
C ALA A 46 10.24 25.35 -17.93
N GLU A 47 11.37 25.57 -18.63
CA GLU A 47 11.94 26.91 -18.88
C GLU A 47 10.99 27.84 -19.65
N LYS A 48 10.17 27.29 -20.54
CA LYS A 48 9.18 28.03 -21.31
C LYS A 48 7.85 28.24 -20.58
N GLY A 49 7.80 27.86 -19.31
CA GLY A 49 6.61 28.07 -18.46
C GLY A 49 5.64 26.88 -18.39
N GLY A 50 6.01 25.73 -18.93
CA GLY A 50 5.23 24.50 -18.88
C GLY A 50 4.62 24.06 -20.19
N GLY A 51 3.99 22.90 -20.18
CA GLY A 51 3.38 22.29 -21.36
C GLY A 51 3.40 20.77 -21.30
N THR A 52 3.33 20.14 -22.45
CA THR A 52 3.32 18.67 -22.58
C THR A 52 4.60 18.19 -23.23
N VAL A 53 5.35 17.35 -22.52
CA VAL A 53 6.42 16.53 -23.09
C VAL A 53 5.77 15.26 -23.63
N TRP A 54 5.77 15.10 -24.93
CA TRP A 54 5.10 14.00 -25.61
C TRP A 54 6.07 12.88 -25.95
N VAL A 55 5.73 11.68 -25.47
CA VAL A 55 6.44 10.44 -25.77
C VAL A 55 5.60 9.66 -26.79
N PRO A 56 5.96 9.67 -28.08
CA PRO A 56 5.19 8.97 -29.12
C PRO A 56 5.29 7.44 -28.98
N ALA A 57 4.41 6.72 -29.69
CA ALA A 57 4.42 5.27 -29.72
C ALA A 57 5.81 4.71 -30.07
N GLY A 58 6.27 3.71 -29.31
CA GLY A 58 7.57 3.08 -29.45
C GLY A 58 8.23 2.80 -28.11
N ARG A 59 9.37 2.11 -28.15
CA ARG A 59 10.13 1.73 -26.94
C ARG A 59 11.36 2.62 -26.81
N TYR A 60 11.50 3.28 -25.67
CA TYR A 60 12.60 4.17 -25.32
C TYR A 60 13.25 3.70 -24.02
N ILE A 61 14.54 3.34 -24.07
CA ILE A 61 15.28 2.98 -22.86
C ILE A 61 15.65 4.26 -22.12
N THR A 62 15.48 4.27 -20.81
CA THR A 62 15.80 5.42 -19.99
C THR A 62 16.35 5.05 -18.62
N GLY A 63 17.23 5.88 -18.09
CA GLY A 63 17.54 5.95 -16.66
C GLY A 63 16.58 6.92 -15.96
N SER A 64 17.11 7.75 -15.06
CA SER A 64 16.30 8.71 -14.30
C SER A 64 15.96 9.97 -15.08
N ILE A 65 14.69 10.34 -15.09
CA ILE A 65 14.14 11.59 -15.60
C ILE A 65 13.66 12.42 -14.41
N GLU A 66 14.11 13.65 -14.31
CA GLU A 66 13.62 14.63 -13.32
C GLU A 66 12.47 15.44 -13.90
N LEU A 67 11.26 15.24 -13.39
CA LEU A 67 10.12 16.09 -13.77
C LEU A 67 10.16 17.42 -13.01
N LYS A 68 9.66 18.47 -13.67
CA LYS A 68 9.67 19.85 -13.17
C LYS A 68 8.26 20.42 -13.10
N SER A 69 8.13 21.55 -12.40
CA SER A 69 6.85 22.26 -12.27
C SER A 69 6.22 22.59 -13.62
N SER A 70 4.91 22.49 -13.70
CA SER A 70 4.09 22.79 -14.88
C SER A 70 4.35 21.89 -16.11
N VAL A 71 4.99 20.75 -15.92
CA VAL A 71 5.25 19.75 -16.98
C VAL A 71 4.27 18.59 -16.90
N ASN A 72 3.62 18.27 -18.01
CA ASN A 72 2.92 17.02 -18.23
C ASN A 72 3.79 16.09 -19.08
N LEU A 73 4.24 14.97 -18.52
CA LEU A 73 4.84 13.87 -19.30
C LEU A 73 3.70 12.99 -19.84
N HIS A 74 3.44 13.10 -21.14
CA HIS A 74 2.38 12.35 -21.80
C HIS A 74 2.93 11.17 -22.59
N LEU A 75 2.51 9.96 -22.20
CA LEU A 75 2.86 8.73 -22.91
C LEU A 75 1.73 8.35 -23.84
N GLU A 76 1.97 8.46 -25.15
CA GLU A 76 1.00 8.07 -26.17
C GLU A 76 0.69 6.57 -26.09
N GLN A 77 -0.48 6.17 -26.58
CA GLN A 77 -0.82 4.76 -26.70
C GLN A 77 0.26 4.01 -27.52
N GLY A 78 0.82 2.94 -26.96
CA GLY A 78 1.94 2.21 -27.54
C GLY A 78 3.33 2.77 -27.20
N ALA A 79 3.43 3.85 -26.44
CA ALA A 79 4.70 4.32 -25.88
C ALA A 79 5.14 3.44 -24.71
N ILE A 80 6.42 3.10 -24.64
CA ILE A 80 7.03 2.35 -23.55
C ILE A 80 8.31 3.08 -23.11
N LEU A 81 8.29 3.60 -21.88
CA LEU A 81 9.51 4.02 -21.20
C LEU A 81 10.05 2.80 -20.44
N GLU A 82 11.14 2.22 -20.96
CA GLU A 82 11.78 1.04 -20.42
C GLU A 82 12.98 1.42 -19.57
N GLY A 83 12.99 1.00 -18.30
CA GLY A 83 14.13 1.22 -17.41
C GLY A 83 15.41 0.57 -17.91
N SER A 84 16.52 1.30 -17.84
CA SER A 84 17.84 0.76 -18.20
C SER A 84 18.22 -0.37 -17.25
N LYS A 85 18.86 -1.39 -17.80
CA LYS A 85 19.48 -2.48 -17.02
C LYS A 85 20.87 -2.10 -16.45
N ASN A 86 21.41 -0.96 -16.87
CA ASN A 86 22.65 -0.44 -16.33
C ASN A 86 22.36 0.57 -15.21
N LEU A 87 22.81 0.28 -13.99
CA LEU A 87 22.59 1.13 -12.82
C LEU A 87 23.24 2.52 -12.91
N GLU A 88 24.25 2.69 -13.76
CA GLU A 88 24.93 3.99 -13.95
C GLU A 88 24.08 4.99 -14.75
N ASP A 89 23.01 4.52 -15.41
CA ASP A 89 22.08 5.40 -16.12
C ASP A 89 21.07 6.09 -15.16
N TYR A 90 21.03 5.65 -13.90
CA TYR A 90 20.11 6.20 -12.90
C TYR A 90 20.80 7.28 -12.05
N ALA A 91 20.15 8.43 -11.95
CA ALA A 91 20.63 9.54 -11.15
C ALA A 91 20.76 9.17 -9.66
N THR A 92 21.81 9.69 -9.03
CA THR A 92 22.06 9.58 -7.61
C THR A 92 22.26 10.99 -7.06
N SER A 93 21.27 11.49 -6.31
CA SER A 93 21.37 12.76 -5.59
C SER A 93 21.44 12.48 -4.09
N PHE A 94 20.33 12.62 -3.35
CA PHE A 94 20.23 12.18 -1.96
C PHE A 94 20.05 10.65 -1.85
N ARG A 95 19.61 10.00 -2.93
CA ARG A 95 19.47 8.54 -3.09
C ARG A 95 19.61 8.15 -4.57
N ARG A 96 19.71 6.84 -4.86
CA ARG A 96 19.53 6.38 -6.24
C ARG A 96 18.06 6.42 -6.59
N HIS A 97 17.71 7.08 -7.68
CA HIS A 97 16.34 7.18 -8.17
C HIS A 97 15.96 6.01 -9.07
N GLY A 98 14.66 5.88 -9.33
CA GLY A 98 14.13 5.03 -10.37
C GLY A 98 14.02 5.78 -11.72
N ILE A 99 12.99 5.46 -12.50
CA ILE A 99 12.81 6.01 -13.85
C ILE A 99 12.37 7.47 -13.81
N ILE A 100 11.46 7.83 -12.91
CA ILE A 100 10.94 9.20 -12.78
C ILE A 100 11.05 9.66 -11.34
N TYR A 101 11.59 10.86 -11.15
CA TYR A 101 11.52 11.52 -9.86
C TYR A 101 11.17 13.00 -10.02
N CYS A 102 10.60 13.58 -8.98
CA CYS A 102 10.19 14.97 -8.96
C CYS A 102 10.38 15.53 -7.55
N VAL A 103 11.05 16.68 -7.43
CA VAL A 103 11.33 17.32 -6.14
C VAL A 103 10.87 18.77 -6.17
N ASP A 104 10.15 19.21 -5.13
CA ASP A 104 9.71 20.60 -4.96
C ASP A 104 9.01 21.19 -6.19
N ALA A 105 8.14 20.40 -6.82
CA ALA A 105 7.40 20.84 -8.00
C ALA A 105 5.92 21.01 -7.71
N ARG A 106 5.26 21.80 -8.54
CA ARG A 106 3.82 21.96 -8.52
C ARG A 106 3.22 21.84 -9.92
N GLN A 107 1.95 21.43 -9.99
CA GLN A 107 1.24 21.26 -11.26
C GLN A 107 2.02 20.31 -12.20
N VAL A 108 2.39 19.15 -11.69
CA VAL A 108 3.14 18.14 -12.44
C VAL A 108 2.25 16.95 -12.73
N SER A 109 2.35 16.40 -13.93
CA SER A 109 1.52 15.26 -14.29
C SER A 109 2.27 14.21 -15.13
N ILE A 110 1.80 12.96 -15.00
CA ILE A 110 2.15 11.87 -15.91
C ILE A 110 0.81 11.30 -16.41
N THR A 111 0.60 11.34 -17.71
CA THR A 111 -0.69 10.99 -18.31
C THR A 111 -0.53 10.15 -19.59
N GLY A 112 -1.63 9.63 -20.10
CA GLY A 112 -1.68 8.92 -21.37
C GLY A 112 -1.97 7.44 -21.20
N GLN A 113 -1.82 6.65 -22.27
CA GLN A 113 -2.11 5.21 -22.27
C GLN A 113 -0.85 4.36 -22.55
N GLY A 114 0.31 4.95 -22.31
CA GLY A 114 1.60 4.26 -22.45
C GLY A 114 2.00 3.46 -21.22
N ILE A 115 3.19 2.90 -21.27
CA ILE A 115 3.72 1.98 -20.27
C ILE A 115 5.02 2.54 -19.70
N ILE A 116 5.18 2.46 -18.38
CA ILE A 116 6.46 2.60 -17.68
C ILE A 116 6.85 1.20 -17.20
N ASP A 117 7.94 0.66 -17.74
CA ASP A 117 8.42 -0.69 -17.48
C ASP A 117 9.70 -0.64 -16.65
N GLY A 118 9.59 -1.08 -15.38
CA GLY A 118 10.68 -1.00 -14.42
C GLY A 118 11.80 -2.00 -14.64
N GLN A 119 11.60 -3.03 -15.48
CA GLN A 119 12.54 -4.14 -15.70
C GLN A 119 12.98 -4.84 -14.41
N GLY A 120 12.07 -4.86 -13.40
CA GLY A 120 12.36 -5.31 -12.04
C GLY A 120 12.90 -6.73 -11.97
N THR A 121 12.29 -7.65 -12.70
CA THR A 121 12.69 -9.07 -12.75
C THR A 121 14.17 -9.25 -13.11
N PHE A 122 14.76 -8.36 -13.92
CA PHE A 122 16.19 -8.41 -14.26
C PHE A 122 17.10 -8.23 -13.03
N PHE A 123 16.66 -7.47 -12.03
CA PHE A 123 17.42 -7.14 -10.82
C PHE A 123 17.22 -8.16 -9.68
N TYR A 124 16.62 -9.31 -9.99
CA TYR A 124 16.38 -10.38 -9.02
C TYR A 124 16.93 -11.72 -9.52
N ASP A 125 17.23 -12.61 -8.59
CA ASP A 125 17.56 -13.99 -8.90
C ASP A 125 16.29 -14.84 -8.76
N THR A 126 15.70 -15.19 -9.90
CA THR A 126 14.45 -15.96 -9.97
C THR A 126 14.62 -17.44 -9.59
N THR A 127 15.85 -17.90 -9.29
CA THR A 127 16.17 -19.28 -8.89
C THR A 127 16.43 -19.42 -7.40
N ARG A 128 16.45 -18.31 -6.65
CA ARG A 128 16.74 -18.27 -5.22
C ARG A 128 15.67 -17.52 -4.46
N ASN A 129 15.34 -18.03 -3.27
CA ASN A 129 14.44 -17.33 -2.37
C ASN A 129 15.15 -16.18 -1.67
N HIS A 130 14.41 -15.09 -1.47
CA HIS A 130 14.79 -14.08 -0.48
C HIS A 130 14.49 -14.65 0.92
N VAL A 131 15.45 -14.53 1.81
CA VAL A 131 15.34 -15.00 3.19
C VAL A 131 15.51 -13.83 4.14
N TYR A 132 14.55 -13.67 5.05
CA TYR A 132 14.63 -12.72 6.15
C TYR A 132 15.19 -13.46 7.38
N PRO A 133 16.45 -13.20 7.82
CA PRO A 133 17.08 -13.95 8.90
C PRO A 133 16.30 -13.93 10.22
N GLU A 134 15.53 -12.88 10.45
CA GLU A 134 14.67 -12.77 11.62
C GLU A 134 13.55 -13.83 11.66
N PHE A 135 13.13 -14.38 10.54
CA PHE A 135 12.08 -15.39 10.48
C PHE A 135 12.55 -16.76 10.98
N ASP A 136 13.81 -17.06 10.86
CA ASP A 136 14.40 -18.33 11.35
C ASP A 136 14.26 -18.51 12.86
N LYS A 137 14.05 -17.41 13.57
CA LYS A 137 13.91 -17.36 15.03
C LYS A 137 12.46 -17.42 15.51
N GLN A 138 11.50 -17.46 14.58
CA GLN A 138 10.08 -17.42 14.93
C GLN A 138 9.59 -18.73 15.53
N VAL A 139 8.65 -18.61 16.47
CA VAL A 139 7.93 -19.75 17.04
C VAL A 139 6.59 -19.87 16.33
N VAL A 140 6.42 -20.93 15.57
CA VAL A 140 5.21 -21.19 14.77
C VAL A 140 4.67 -22.58 15.10
N ARG A 141 3.39 -22.84 14.77
CA ARG A 141 2.75 -24.13 14.98
C ARG A 141 3.46 -25.25 14.18
N GLN A 142 3.83 -24.95 12.94
CA GLN A 142 4.44 -25.91 12.00
C GLN A 142 5.95 -25.69 11.89
N LYS A 143 6.66 -25.54 13.01
CA LYS A 143 8.07 -25.13 13.06
C LYS A 143 8.96 -25.87 12.05
N GLU A 144 8.83 -27.19 11.93
CA GLU A 144 9.64 -28.01 11.04
C GLU A 144 9.20 -27.93 9.56
N GLY A 145 7.92 -27.62 9.32
CA GLY A 145 7.34 -27.51 7.98
C GLY A 145 7.24 -26.08 7.46
N TYR A 146 7.50 -25.07 8.30
CA TYR A 146 7.29 -23.67 7.94
C TYR A 146 8.33 -23.17 6.92
N MET A 147 9.59 -23.55 7.07
CA MET A 147 10.66 -23.24 6.13
C MET A 147 11.61 -24.44 6.00
N PRO A 148 11.25 -25.46 5.20
CA PRO A 148 12.12 -26.60 4.96
C PRO A 148 13.40 -26.16 4.25
N ASP A 149 14.56 -26.67 4.71
CA ASP A 149 15.84 -26.39 4.09
C ASP A 149 15.88 -26.76 2.61
N GLY A 150 16.44 -25.86 1.80
CA GLY A 150 16.64 -26.07 0.36
C GLY A 150 15.37 -26.04 -0.50
N MET A 151 14.21 -25.72 0.06
CA MET A 151 12.97 -25.58 -0.70
C MET A 151 12.93 -24.25 -1.45
N PHE A 152 12.59 -24.31 -2.74
CA PHE A 152 12.24 -23.12 -3.50
C PHE A 152 10.75 -22.82 -3.35
N PHE A 153 10.40 -21.62 -2.90
CA PHE A 153 9.03 -21.20 -2.73
C PHE A 153 8.45 -20.66 -4.04
N THR A 154 7.44 -21.34 -4.55
CA THR A 154 6.83 -21.00 -5.85
C THR A 154 6.06 -19.67 -5.87
N ASP A 155 5.63 -19.20 -4.71
CA ASP A 155 5.01 -17.89 -4.54
C ASP A 155 6.04 -16.77 -4.26
N GLY A 156 7.34 -17.10 -4.12
CA GLY A 156 8.43 -16.18 -3.72
C GLY A 156 8.52 -16.02 -2.19
N PRO A 157 9.14 -14.98 -1.68
CA PRO A 157 9.85 -13.92 -2.40
C PRO A 157 11.18 -14.39 -3.02
N ILE A 158 11.58 -13.78 -4.14
CA ILE A 158 12.85 -14.05 -4.82
C ILE A 158 13.97 -13.13 -4.35
N GLU A 159 15.23 -13.59 -4.47
CA GLU A 159 16.39 -12.88 -3.95
C GLU A 159 16.72 -11.61 -4.73
N ARG A 160 16.89 -10.50 -4.02
CA ARG A 160 17.23 -9.20 -4.59
C ARG A 160 18.71 -9.08 -4.89
N LYS A 161 19.04 -8.58 -6.09
CA LYS A 161 20.37 -8.05 -6.46
C LYS A 161 20.38 -6.53 -6.28
N ARG A 162 21.48 -5.86 -6.67
CA ARG A 162 21.48 -4.40 -6.75
C ARG A 162 20.48 -3.93 -7.80
N ALA A 163 19.63 -2.99 -7.43
CA ALA A 163 18.54 -2.49 -8.26
C ALA A 163 18.51 -0.95 -8.24
N PRO A 164 17.84 -0.30 -9.21
CA PRO A 164 17.50 1.12 -9.12
C PRO A 164 16.55 1.38 -7.93
N GLY A 165 16.28 2.65 -7.68
CA GLY A 165 15.33 3.07 -6.65
C GLY A 165 13.86 2.88 -7.06
N MET A 166 12.96 3.46 -6.29
CA MET A 166 11.50 3.45 -6.55
C MET A 166 11.21 4.01 -7.92
N THR A 167 10.31 3.35 -8.66
CA THR A 167 10.15 3.60 -10.10
C THR A 167 9.68 5.02 -10.40
N ILE A 168 8.68 5.51 -9.66
CA ILE A 168 8.17 6.89 -9.76
C ILE A 168 8.11 7.49 -8.36
N THR A 169 8.72 8.66 -8.16
CA THR A 169 8.73 9.33 -6.86
C THR A 169 8.44 10.82 -6.97
N PHE A 170 7.56 11.29 -6.10
CA PHE A 170 7.26 12.72 -5.93
C PHE A 170 7.61 13.11 -4.49
N TYR A 171 8.44 14.14 -4.33
CA TYR A 171 8.87 14.65 -3.03
C TYR A 171 8.48 16.13 -2.89
N HIS A 172 7.72 16.47 -1.84
CA HIS A 172 7.25 17.84 -1.57
C HIS A 172 6.57 18.51 -2.76
N CYS A 173 5.85 17.73 -3.56
CA CYS A 173 5.11 18.21 -4.73
C CYS A 173 3.67 18.57 -4.37
N SER A 174 3.07 19.47 -5.13
CA SER A 174 1.65 19.77 -5.01
C SER A 174 0.95 19.81 -6.36
N SER A 175 -0.37 19.55 -6.33
CA SER A 175 -1.20 19.42 -7.54
C SER A 175 -0.59 18.42 -8.53
N VAL A 176 -0.44 17.18 -8.07
CA VAL A 176 0.15 16.08 -8.84
C VAL A 176 -0.95 15.25 -9.47
N VAL A 177 -0.82 14.92 -10.75
CA VAL A 177 -1.74 14.04 -11.46
C VAL A 177 -1.00 12.85 -12.05
N LEU A 178 -1.48 11.64 -11.73
CA LEU A 178 -1.03 10.38 -12.34
C LEU A 178 -2.26 9.68 -12.94
N GLN A 179 -2.33 9.59 -14.28
CA GLN A 179 -3.57 9.19 -14.94
C GLN A 179 -3.37 8.29 -16.15
N ASP A 180 -4.20 7.23 -16.22
CA ASP A 180 -4.43 6.32 -17.37
C ASP A 180 -3.21 5.53 -17.85
N ILE A 181 -2.06 5.61 -17.19
CA ILE A 181 -0.84 4.88 -17.56
C ILE A 181 -0.80 3.48 -16.97
N THR A 182 0.00 2.62 -17.59
CA THR A 182 0.38 1.32 -17.03
C THR A 182 1.81 1.37 -16.49
N ILE A 183 2.01 0.91 -15.27
CA ILE A 183 3.34 0.70 -14.66
C ILE A 183 3.50 -0.80 -14.48
N ARG A 184 4.66 -1.35 -14.82
CA ARG A 184 4.85 -2.79 -14.66
C ARG A 184 6.27 -3.17 -14.27
N ASP A 185 6.39 -4.39 -13.71
CA ASP A 185 7.66 -5.04 -13.37
C ASP A 185 8.64 -4.09 -12.67
N THR A 186 8.20 -3.50 -11.56
CA THR A 186 9.02 -2.55 -10.80
C THR A 186 9.99 -3.27 -9.88
N PRO A 187 11.26 -2.80 -9.75
CA PRO A 187 12.27 -3.47 -8.94
C PRO A 187 12.12 -3.22 -7.43
N ILE A 188 11.35 -2.22 -7.07
CA ILE A 188 10.96 -1.83 -5.71
C ILE A 188 9.63 -1.07 -5.85
N TRP A 189 9.17 -0.30 -4.88
CA TRP A 189 7.91 0.45 -4.92
C TRP A 189 7.64 1.11 -6.27
N ALA A 190 6.44 0.91 -6.80
CA ALA A 190 6.07 1.44 -8.12
C ALA A 190 5.90 2.96 -8.09
N VAL A 191 5.10 3.49 -7.16
CA VAL A 191 4.82 4.93 -7.02
C VAL A 191 4.94 5.34 -5.56
N ARG A 192 5.65 6.43 -5.30
CA ARG A 192 5.70 7.08 -3.99
C ARG A 192 5.35 8.54 -4.08
N PHE A 193 4.41 8.96 -3.24
CA PHE A 193 4.15 10.36 -2.91
C PHE A 193 4.66 10.61 -1.48
N ALA A 194 5.67 11.44 -1.32
CA ALA A 194 6.24 11.76 -0.03
C ALA A 194 6.11 13.25 0.26
N TYR A 195 5.40 13.61 1.32
CA TYR A 195 5.12 14.99 1.71
C TYR A 195 4.42 15.80 0.62
N CYS A 196 3.62 15.14 -0.21
CA CYS A 196 2.88 15.76 -1.28
C CYS A 196 1.52 16.31 -0.78
N ASP A 197 0.97 17.26 -1.52
CA ASP A 197 -0.32 17.89 -1.26
C ASP A 197 -1.13 17.97 -2.55
N ASP A 198 -2.42 17.65 -2.50
CA ASP A 198 -3.33 17.64 -3.66
C ASP A 198 -2.85 16.71 -4.78
N VAL A 199 -3.08 15.42 -4.57
CA VAL A 199 -2.68 14.35 -5.51
C VAL A 199 -3.91 13.67 -6.07
N LEU A 200 -3.96 13.54 -7.39
CA LEU A 200 -4.96 12.73 -8.09
C LEU A 200 -4.29 11.54 -8.77
N VAL A 201 -4.77 10.34 -8.44
CA VAL A 201 -4.39 9.09 -9.13
C VAL A 201 -5.66 8.48 -9.69
N SER A 202 -5.75 8.31 -11.00
CA SER A 202 -6.96 7.72 -11.61
C SER A 202 -6.66 6.88 -12.83
N GLY A 203 -7.40 5.77 -12.98
CA GLY A 203 -7.34 4.92 -14.17
C GLY A 203 -6.01 4.22 -14.40
N ILE A 204 -5.09 4.20 -13.43
CA ILE A 204 -3.78 3.55 -13.62
C ILE A 204 -3.86 2.06 -13.38
N SER A 205 -2.97 1.33 -14.05
CA SER A 205 -2.71 -0.08 -13.79
C SER A 205 -1.27 -0.29 -13.31
N ILE A 206 -1.09 -1.08 -12.24
CA ILE A 206 0.24 -1.51 -11.78
C ILE A 206 0.28 -3.03 -11.82
N PHE A 207 1.17 -3.60 -12.65
CA PHE A 207 1.32 -5.04 -12.81
C PHE A 207 2.75 -5.48 -12.51
N ASN A 208 3.04 -5.70 -11.25
CA ASN A 208 4.35 -6.16 -10.80
C ASN A 208 4.47 -7.69 -10.87
N ASN A 209 5.70 -8.17 -10.95
CA ASN A 209 5.99 -9.56 -10.66
C ASN A 209 5.74 -9.82 -9.17
N LEU A 210 4.71 -10.61 -8.86
CA LEU A 210 4.26 -10.86 -7.49
C LEU A 210 5.29 -11.60 -6.62
N MET A 211 6.36 -12.15 -7.20
CA MET A 211 7.45 -12.78 -6.45
C MET A 211 8.52 -11.77 -5.99
N ILE A 212 8.49 -10.53 -6.46
CA ILE A 212 9.44 -9.50 -6.06
C ILE A 212 9.02 -8.87 -4.74
N PRO A 213 9.80 -9.04 -3.65
CA PRO A 213 9.51 -8.37 -2.37
C PRO A 213 9.71 -6.86 -2.49
N ASN A 214 8.94 -6.10 -1.71
CA ASN A 214 8.93 -4.64 -1.72
C ASN A 214 8.58 -4.01 -3.09
N SER A 215 7.89 -4.74 -3.98
CA SER A 215 7.32 -4.14 -5.18
C SER A 215 5.90 -3.62 -4.90
N ASP A 216 5.80 -2.71 -3.91
CA ASP A 216 4.57 -2.05 -3.50
C ASP A 216 3.91 -1.31 -4.67
N GLY A 217 2.60 -1.12 -4.60
CA GLY A 217 1.86 -0.35 -5.58
C GLY A 217 1.98 1.16 -5.40
N VAL A 218 1.00 1.79 -4.77
CA VAL A 218 0.97 3.24 -4.49
C VAL A 218 1.21 3.50 -3.02
N HIS A 219 2.26 4.23 -2.69
CA HIS A 219 2.69 4.53 -1.34
C HIS A 219 2.62 6.04 -1.05
N CYS A 220 1.74 6.43 -0.13
CA CYS A 220 1.57 7.81 0.34
C CYS A 220 2.26 7.98 1.69
N THR A 221 3.38 8.70 1.72
CA THR A 221 4.16 8.97 2.94
C THR A 221 3.89 10.40 3.42
N ALA A 222 3.31 10.58 4.61
CA ALA A 222 3.04 11.89 5.20
C ALA A 222 2.48 12.91 4.19
N SER A 223 1.63 12.43 3.29
CA SER A 223 1.01 13.21 2.22
C SER A 223 -0.46 13.43 2.51
N ARG A 224 -1.07 14.46 1.95
CA ARG A 224 -2.45 14.80 2.22
C ARG A 224 -3.24 15.19 0.96
N ASN A 225 -4.57 15.21 1.12
CA ASN A 225 -5.51 15.53 0.03
C ASN A 225 -5.31 14.59 -1.17
N ILE A 226 -5.25 13.28 -0.88
CA ILE A 226 -5.03 12.23 -1.89
C ILE A 226 -6.38 11.72 -2.37
N ARG A 227 -6.58 11.70 -3.66
CA ARG A 227 -7.73 11.07 -4.31
C ARG A 227 -7.24 10.01 -5.29
N MET A 228 -7.67 8.75 -5.07
CA MET A 228 -7.34 7.65 -5.97
C MET A 228 -8.61 6.92 -6.39
N SER A 229 -8.77 6.66 -7.69
CA SER A 229 -9.93 5.93 -8.20
C SER A 229 -9.63 5.13 -9.48
N ASP A 230 -10.47 4.09 -9.69
CA ASP A 230 -10.53 3.34 -10.95
C ASP A 230 -9.21 2.66 -11.34
N CYS A 231 -8.48 2.12 -10.34
CA CYS A 231 -7.14 1.54 -10.50
C CYS A 231 -7.14 0.02 -10.33
N ASP A 232 -6.30 -0.70 -11.12
CA ASP A 232 -5.98 -2.13 -10.94
C ASP A 232 -4.51 -2.27 -10.50
N ILE A 233 -4.27 -2.75 -9.26
CA ILE A 233 -2.92 -2.86 -8.70
C ILE A 233 -2.63 -4.30 -8.29
N ARG A 234 -1.55 -4.86 -8.85
CA ARG A 234 -0.99 -6.17 -8.50
C ARG A 234 0.45 -6.00 -8.05
N ALA A 235 0.68 -6.19 -6.76
CA ALA A 235 1.94 -5.88 -6.08
C ALA A 235 2.54 -7.12 -5.40
N GLY A 236 3.84 -7.25 -5.44
CA GLY A 236 4.58 -8.28 -4.70
C GLY A 236 4.77 -7.92 -3.21
N ASP A 237 4.33 -6.76 -2.80
CA ASP A 237 4.16 -6.32 -1.42
C ASP A 237 2.81 -5.59 -1.30
N ASP A 238 2.64 -4.59 -0.45
CA ASP A 238 1.36 -3.91 -0.25
C ASP A 238 0.87 -3.19 -1.52
N ALA A 239 -0.45 -3.25 -1.81
CA ALA A 239 -0.95 -2.63 -3.05
C ALA A 239 -1.22 -1.13 -2.91
N PHE A 240 -1.89 -0.69 -1.84
CA PHE A 240 -2.08 0.72 -1.50
C PHE A 240 -1.69 1.00 -0.05
N ILE A 241 -0.89 2.04 0.15
CA ILE A 241 -0.29 2.29 1.46
C ILE A 241 -0.40 3.75 1.86
N VAL A 242 -0.72 3.99 3.16
CA VAL A 242 -0.62 5.29 3.82
C VAL A 242 0.30 5.16 5.03
N THR A 243 1.38 5.93 5.09
CA THR A 243 2.33 5.94 6.21
C THR A 243 2.59 7.33 6.75
N GLY A 244 2.96 7.40 8.02
CA GLY A 244 3.40 8.61 8.70
C GLY A 244 4.91 8.68 8.90
N PHE A 245 5.72 8.16 7.98
CA PHE A 245 7.18 8.23 8.14
C PHE A 245 7.69 9.67 8.18
N PRO A 246 8.61 9.99 9.12
CA PRO A 246 9.19 11.32 9.23
C PRO A 246 10.14 11.63 8.07
N LEU A 247 10.51 12.91 7.96
CA LEU A 247 11.65 13.32 7.14
C LEU A 247 12.92 12.80 7.79
N GLU A 248 13.49 11.75 7.26
CA GLU A 248 14.72 11.20 7.79
C GLU A 248 15.83 11.14 6.77
N GLU A 249 17.02 11.54 7.24
CA GLU A 249 18.24 11.41 6.48
C GLU A 249 18.76 9.97 6.43
N ASN A 250 18.45 9.10 7.40
CA ASN A 250 18.98 7.74 7.44
C ASN A 250 18.18 6.79 8.37
N THR A 251 17.21 6.08 7.85
CA THR A 251 16.70 4.92 8.56
C THR A 251 17.52 3.67 8.15
N PRO A 252 18.26 3.03 9.07
CA PRO A 252 19.02 1.83 8.74
C PRO A 252 18.11 0.71 8.21
N GLY A 253 18.43 0.19 7.02
CA GLY A 253 17.73 -0.93 6.41
C GLY A 253 16.65 -0.55 5.40
N TYR A 254 16.14 0.69 5.41
CA TYR A 254 15.22 1.19 4.38
C TYR A 254 15.75 2.53 3.85
N ASP A 255 15.99 2.61 2.56
CA ASP A 255 16.29 3.88 1.92
C ASP A 255 14.99 4.70 1.79
N MET A 256 14.54 5.25 2.92
CA MET A 256 13.34 6.08 3.05
C MET A 256 13.66 7.58 2.96
N SER A 257 14.92 7.94 2.72
CA SER A 257 15.35 9.32 2.69
C SER A 257 14.51 10.19 1.75
N VAL A 258 14.17 11.37 2.22
CA VAL A 258 13.41 12.39 1.51
C VAL A 258 14.23 13.70 1.60
N PRO A 259 14.35 14.48 0.52
CA PRO A 259 15.05 15.77 0.59
C PRO A 259 14.40 16.72 1.61
N LEU A 260 15.22 17.51 2.30
CA LEU A 260 14.75 18.42 3.36
C LEU A 260 13.99 19.67 2.85
N SER A 261 13.91 19.87 1.54
CA SER A 261 13.18 21.00 0.97
C SER A 261 11.67 20.84 1.06
N HIS A 262 10.96 21.92 1.33
CA HIS A 262 9.50 21.97 1.50
C HIS A 262 8.86 23.11 0.70
N LYS A 263 9.26 23.29 -0.52
CA LYS A 263 8.82 24.47 -1.28
C LYS A 263 7.32 24.50 -1.55
N TYR A 264 6.74 23.38 -1.93
CA TYR A 264 5.34 23.28 -2.35
C TYR A 264 4.53 22.21 -1.65
N GLY A 265 5.15 21.21 -1.07
CA GLY A 265 4.48 20.07 -0.48
C GLY A 265 3.87 20.33 0.89
N ASN A 266 3.42 19.25 1.52
CA ASN A 266 2.83 19.27 2.85
C ASN A 266 3.87 19.66 3.90
N LYS A 267 3.55 20.66 4.71
CA LYS A 267 4.39 21.12 5.83
C LYS A 267 3.85 20.69 7.20
N SER A 268 2.66 20.10 7.25
CA SER A 268 1.98 19.79 8.50
C SER A 268 2.36 18.43 9.11
N GLU A 269 3.20 17.67 8.46
CA GLU A 269 3.69 16.38 8.97
C GLU A 269 2.55 15.39 9.33
N TYR A 270 1.45 15.42 8.59
CA TYR A 270 0.33 14.49 8.72
C TYR A 270 0.09 13.74 7.40
N ALA A 271 -0.34 12.48 7.52
CA ALA A 271 -0.99 11.79 6.41
C ALA A 271 -2.50 11.90 6.59
N GLU A 272 -3.17 12.71 5.79
CA GLU A 272 -4.59 12.99 6.01
C GLU A 272 -5.39 13.24 4.74
N ASN A 273 -6.71 13.14 4.86
CA ASN A 273 -7.67 13.40 3.77
C ASN A 273 -7.40 12.50 2.56
N VAL A 274 -7.39 11.19 2.79
CA VAL A 274 -7.13 10.18 1.74
C VAL A 274 -8.45 9.52 1.35
N THR A 275 -8.78 9.52 0.07
CA THR A 275 -9.92 8.78 -0.48
C THR A 275 -9.46 7.80 -1.56
N VAL A 276 -9.88 6.52 -1.42
CA VAL A 276 -9.61 5.47 -2.41
C VAL A 276 -10.92 4.78 -2.77
N SER A 277 -11.24 4.72 -4.05
CA SER A 277 -12.51 4.12 -4.50
C SER A 277 -12.42 3.42 -5.85
N ASN A 278 -13.34 2.47 -6.10
CA ASN A 278 -13.47 1.76 -7.38
C ASN A 278 -12.19 1.05 -7.82
N CYS A 279 -11.44 0.47 -6.89
CA CYS A 279 -10.14 -0.14 -7.18
C CYS A 279 -10.17 -1.66 -7.02
N THR A 280 -9.25 -2.32 -7.70
CA THR A 280 -9.00 -3.76 -7.58
C THR A 280 -7.56 -3.99 -7.16
N PHE A 281 -7.34 -4.77 -6.07
CA PHE A 281 -6.03 -5.00 -5.49
C PHE A 281 -5.70 -6.48 -5.39
N GLN A 282 -4.46 -6.84 -5.73
CA GLN A 282 -3.84 -8.12 -5.43
C GLN A 282 -2.46 -7.88 -4.81
N SER A 283 -2.14 -8.57 -3.72
CA SER A 283 -0.90 -8.32 -2.97
C SER A 283 -0.33 -9.61 -2.38
N ARG A 284 0.99 -9.69 -2.26
CA ARG A 284 1.65 -10.71 -1.45
C ARG A 284 1.79 -10.32 0.02
N SER A 285 1.40 -9.10 0.38
CA SER A 285 1.28 -8.60 1.74
C SER A 285 -0.15 -8.08 1.95
N ALA A 286 -0.42 -6.80 2.11
CA ALA A 286 -1.76 -6.28 2.31
C ALA A 286 -2.34 -5.61 1.05
N GLY A 287 -3.62 -5.86 0.76
CA GLY A 287 -4.33 -5.10 -0.28
C GLY A 287 -4.39 -3.61 0.07
N ILE A 288 -4.67 -3.29 1.33
CA ILE A 288 -4.59 -1.93 1.88
C ILE A 288 -3.80 -1.97 3.18
N ARG A 289 -2.78 -1.10 3.31
CA ARG A 289 -2.05 -0.90 4.56
C ARG A 289 -2.13 0.56 5.02
N VAL A 290 -2.49 0.77 6.29
CA VAL A 290 -2.45 2.06 6.99
C VAL A 290 -1.51 1.94 8.20
N GLY A 291 -0.49 2.77 8.27
CA GLY A 291 0.61 2.70 9.24
C GLY A 291 1.91 2.45 8.48
N TYR A 292 2.91 2.44 9.08
CA TYR A 292 3.77 2.80 10.13
C TYR A 292 4.07 4.31 10.20
N GLY A 293 4.97 4.71 11.11
CA GLY A 293 5.59 6.03 11.18
C GLY A 293 5.27 6.80 12.47
N GLN A 294 5.87 7.96 12.62
CA GLN A 294 5.75 8.83 13.79
C GLN A 294 4.70 9.93 13.60
N HIS A 295 4.38 10.27 12.34
CA HIS A 295 3.36 11.29 12.05
C HIS A 295 1.95 10.69 12.03
N PRO A 296 0.96 11.38 12.59
CA PRO A 296 -0.43 10.91 12.63
C PRO A 296 -1.02 10.65 11.24
N ILE A 297 -1.87 9.61 11.16
CA ILE A 297 -2.64 9.25 9.97
C ILE A 297 -4.12 9.38 10.31
N ARG A 298 -4.87 10.16 9.52
CA ARG A 298 -6.28 10.41 9.82
C ARG A 298 -7.14 10.78 8.60
N HIS A 299 -8.46 10.71 8.80
CA HIS A 299 -9.47 11.08 7.81
C HIS A 299 -9.29 10.33 6.48
N CYS A 300 -9.21 8.99 6.54
CA CYS A 300 -9.07 8.15 5.35
C CYS A 300 -10.36 7.37 5.08
N VAL A 301 -10.79 7.35 3.82
CA VAL A 301 -11.97 6.61 3.36
C VAL A 301 -11.59 5.67 2.22
N PHE A 302 -11.91 4.38 2.40
CA PHE A 302 -11.72 3.32 1.41
C PHE A 302 -13.08 2.73 1.07
N ASN A 303 -13.49 2.81 -0.20
CA ASN A 303 -14.83 2.45 -0.59
C ASN A 303 -14.88 1.77 -1.97
N ASN A 304 -15.77 0.78 -2.11
CA ASN A 304 -16.01 0.14 -3.41
C ASN A 304 -14.75 -0.56 -3.96
N ILE A 305 -14.14 -1.44 -3.16
CA ILE A 305 -12.85 -2.06 -3.48
C ILE A 305 -12.99 -3.58 -3.53
N VAL A 306 -12.30 -4.20 -4.48
CA VAL A 306 -12.11 -5.65 -4.54
C VAL A 306 -10.67 -5.99 -4.21
N ILE A 307 -10.45 -6.80 -3.17
CA ILE A 307 -9.14 -7.35 -2.80
C ILE A 307 -9.20 -8.86 -3.04
N TYR A 308 -8.28 -9.40 -3.85
CA TYR A 308 -8.31 -10.82 -4.18
C TYR A 308 -6.92 -11.47 -4.16
N GLY A 309 -6.86 -12.75 -3.79
CA GLY A 309 -5.63 -13.54 -3.80
C GLY A 309 -4.48 -12.90 -2.99
N SER A 310 -4.80 -12.08 -1.99
CA SER A 310 -3.84 -11.37 -1.17
C SER A 310 -3.47 -12.18 0.07
N ASN A 311 -2.27 -11.95 0.63
CA ASN A 311 -1.88 -12.60 1.88
C ASN A 311 -2.59 -11.98 3.09
N ARG A 312 -2.88 -10.69 3.02
CA ARG A 312 -3.71 -9.94 3.97
C ARG A 312 -4.65 -9.01 3.19
N GLY A 313 -5.88 -8.84 3.66
CA GLY A 313 -6.82 -7.91 3.03
C GLY A 313 -6.53 -6.46 3.42
N ILE A 314 -6.87 -6.09 4.64
CA ILE A 314 -6.67 -4.76 5.21
C ILE A 314 -5.77 -4.89 6.45
N GLY A 315 -4.68 -4.10 6.50
CA GLY A 315 -3.77 -4.00 7.64
C GLY A 315 -3.74 -2.58 8.20
N ILE A 316 -3.91 -2.43 9.53
CA ILE A 316 -3.79 -1.15 10.24
C ILE A 316 -2.78 -1.33 11.36
N PHE A 317 -1.63 -0.65 11.26
CA PHE A 317 -0.46 -0.93 12.09
C PHE A 317 0.08 0.31 12.78
N ALA A 318 -0.31 0.51 14.05
CA ALA A 318 0.25 1.53 14.93
C ALA A 318 1.48 0.95 15.67
N HIS A 319 2.51 0.58 14.90
CA HIS A 319 3.72 -0.07 15.40
C HIS A 319 4.83 0.93 15.75
N ASP A 320 4.68 2.19 15.37
CA ASP A 320 5.48 3.32 15.77
C ASP A 320 4.59 4.32 16.53
N GLU A 321 5.11 5.43 16.98
CA GLU A 321 4.46 6.39 17.87
C GLU A 321 3.15 7.02 17.33
N ALA A 322 2.92 6.99 16.02
CA ALA A 322 1.81 7.70 15.38
C ALA A 322 0.43 7.20 15.83
N SER A 323 -0.51 8.13 16.01
CA SER A 323 -1.94 7.80 16.06
C SER A 323 -2.51 7.56 14.66
N ILE A 324 -3.37 6.55 14.56
CA ILE A 324 -4.15 6.23 13.35
C ILE A 324 -5.62 6.36 13.70
N GLU A 325 -6.32 7.31 13.08
CA GLU A 325 -7.67 7.64 13.51
C GLU A 325 -8.59 8.11 12.39
N ASP A 326 -9.91 8.00 12.62
CA ASP A 326 -10.94 8.45 11.68
C ASP A 326 -10.87 7.74 10.32
N LEU A 327 -10.87 6.40 10.34
CA LEU A 327 -10.83 5.58 9.13
C LEU A 327 -12.19 4.94 8.86
N ILE A 328 -12.59 4.92 7.59
CA ILE A 328 -13.79 4.20 7.13
C ILE A 328 -13.41 3.26 5.99
N PHE A 329 -13.77 1.97 6.15
CA PHE A 329 -13.69 0.95 5.13
C PHE A 329 -15.11 0.47 4.82
N SER A 330 -15.55 0.62 3.57
CA SER A 330 -16.93 0.28 3.23
C SER A 330 -17.09 -0.31 1.83
N ASN A 331 -18.07 -1.22 1.68
CA ASN A 331 -18.38 -1.85 0.40
C ASN A 331 -17.16 -2.57 -0.21
N ILE A 332 -16.52 -3.45 0.59
CA ILE A 332 -15.28 -4.12 0.17
C ILE A 332 -15.50 -5.63 0.11
N THR A 333 -15.11 -6.23 -1.01
CA THR A 333 -15.01 -7.69 -1.13
C THR A 333 -13.56 -8.11 -0.96
N ILE A 334 -13.33 -9.09 -0.06
CA ILE A 334 -11.97 -9.52 0.32
C ILE A 334 -11.84 -11.03 0.08
N GLN A 335 -10.80 -11.43 -0.63
CA GLN A 335 -10.34 -12.81 -0.67
C GLN A 335 -8.86 -12.87 -0.28
N THR A 336 -8.58 -13.49 0.87
CA THR A 336 -7.19 -13.74 1.29
C THR A 336 -6.85 -15.21 1.25
N ARG A 337 -5.56 -15.50 1.08
CA ARG A 337 -5.02 -16.84 1.14
C ARG A 337 -3.58 -16.83 1.66
N LEU A 338 -3.16 -17.93 2.23
CA LEU A 338 -1.76 -18.19 2.57
C LEU A 338 -0.92 -18.37 1.29
N HIS A 339 0.27 -17.81 1.31
CA HIS A 339 1.29 -17.97 0.29
C HIS A 339 2.49 -18.71 0.88
N ASN A 340 3.10 -19.60 0.12
CA ASN A 340 4.34 -20.20 0.59
C ASN A 340 5.50 -19.20 0.51
N GLY A 341 6.48 -19.32 1.41
CA GLY A 341 7.59 -18.40 1.53
C GLY A 341 7.45 -17.39 2.66
N GLN A 342 8.43 -16.49 2.75
CA GLN A 342 8.54 -15.53 3.85
C GLN A 342 7.81 -14.22 3.53
N TRP A 343 6.50 -14.28 3.48
CA TRP A 343 5.66 -13.09 3.26
C TRP A 343 5.13 -12.49 4.56
N TRP A 344 4.71 -11.23 4.51
CA TRP A 344 4.02 -10.54 5.59
C TRP A 344 2.53 -10.91 5.59
N GLY A 345 2.01 -11.30 6.75
CA GLY A 345 0.62 -11.71 6.91
C GLY A 345 0.42 -13.22 6.88
N ASN A 346 -0.72 -13.66 7.38
CA ASN A 346 -1.05 -15.07 7.55
C ASN A 346 -2.48 -15.42 7.08
N GLY A 347 -2.96 -14.73 6.05
CA GLY A 347 -4.29 -14.95 5.48
C GLY A 347 -5.41 -14.14 6.11
N GLU A 348 -5.10 -13.14 6.95
CA GLU A 348 -6.09 -12.33 7.65
C GLU A 348 -6.89 -11.46 6.67
N PRO A 349 -8.25 -11.44 6.74
CA PRO A 349 -9.03 -10.52 5.92
C PRO A 349 -8.90 -9.07 6.43
N ILE A 350 -8.82 -8.89 7.76
CA ILE A 350 -8.63 -7.61 8.44
C ILE A 350 -7.71 -7.85 9.63
N HIS A 351 -6.65 -7.06 9.74
CA HIS A 351 -5.70 -7.11 10.83
C HIS A 351 -5.41 -5.70 11.36
N LEU A 352 -5.72 -5.45 12.63
CA LEU A 352 -5.34 -4.24 13.35
C LEU A 352 -4.36 -4.62 14.44
N SER A 353 -3.23 -3.92 14.54
CA SER A 353 -2.33 -4.10 15.68
C SER A 353 -1.68 -2.79 16.12
N ALA A 354 -1.65 -2.59 17.43
CA ALA A 354 -0.92 -1.54 18.11
C ALA A 354 0.13 -2.21 19.00
N ILE A 355 1.34 -2.31 18.49
CA ILE A 355 2.45 -3.08 19.11
C ILE A 355 3.79 -2.40 18.82
N THR A 356 4.68 -2.41 19.80
CA THR A 356 6.03 -1.82 19.66
C THR A 356 6.86 -2.55 18.59
N ARG A 357 7.35 -1.79 17.60
CA ARG A 357 8.21 -2.30 16.53
C ARG A 357 9.68 -2.35 16.90
N PHE A 358 10.16 -1.36 17.64
CA PHE A 358 11.55 -1.25 18.09
C PHE A 358 11.63 -1.19 19.60
N GLU A 359 12.66 -1.82 20.18
CA GLU A 359 12.86 -1.80 21.62
C GLU A 359 13.05 -0.38 22.15
N GLY A 360 12.28 -0.02 23.18
CA GLY A 360 12.33 1.32 23.80
C GLY A 360 11.51 2.40 23.10
N GLU A 361 10.90 2.12 21.95
CA GLU A 361 9.97 3.04 21.29
C GLU A 361 8.52 2.70 21.64
N PRO A 362 7.63 3.69 21.85
CA PRO A 362 6.22 3.41 22.13
C PRO A 362 5.49 2.95 20.87
N ALA A 363 4.51 2.09 21.06
CA ALA A 363 3.48 1.85 20.05
C ALA A 363 2.53 3.06 19.97
N GLY A 364 1.98 3.28 18.77
CA GLY A 364 0.94 4.27 18.55
C GLY A 364 -0.44 3.80 19.01
N LYS A 365 -1.46 4.56 18.62
CA LYS A 365 -2.87 4.27 18.94
C LYS A 365 -3.72 4.16 17.69
N ILE A 366 -4.73 3.28 17.75
CA ILE A 366 -5.76 3.14 16.71
C ILE A 366 -7.10 3.58 17.29
N ARG A 367 -7.79 4.54 16.63
CA ARG A 367 -9.05 5.07 17.17
C ARG A 367 -10.08 5.35 16.08
N ARG A 368 -11.35 5.16 16.41
CA ARG A 368 -12.50 5.51 15.54
C ARG A 368 -12.37 4.94 14.13
N VAL A 369 -12.25 3.60 14.06
CA VAL A 369 -12.18 2.86 12.80
C VAL A 369 -13.47 2.10 12.57
N LYS A 370 -14.03 2.24 11.37
CA LYS A 370 -15.31 1.64 10.98
C LYS A 370 -15.15 0.73 9.76
N PHE A 371 -15.68 -0.48 9.88
CA PHE A 371 -15.82 -1.45 8.79
C PHE A 371 -17.30 -1.69 8.52
N ASN A 372 -17.76 -1.42 7.29
CA ASN A 372 -19.18 -1.54 6.92
C ASN A 372 -19.33 -2.26 5.58
N ASN A 373 -20.29 -3.19 5.47
CA ASN A 373 -20.58 -3.92 4.23
C ASN A 373 -19.35 -4.63 3.68
N ILE A 374 -18.75 -5.53 4.46
CA ILE A 374 -17.58 -6.32 4.06
C ILE A 374 -18.02 -7.77 3.79
N ILE A 375 -17.67 -8.29 2.62
CA ILE A 375 -17.78 -9.70 2.30
C ILE A 375 -16.38 -10.28 2.20
N ALA A 376 -16.03 -11.23 3.07
CA ALA A 376 -14.70 -11.80 3.12
C ALA A 376 -14.72 -13.33 2.99
N THR A 377 -13.82 -13.85 2.17
CA THR A 377 -13.42 -15.27 2.16
C THR A 377 -11.93 -15.33 2.47
N SER A 378 -11.54 -16.01 3.55
CA SER A 378 -10.18 -15.95 4.08
C SER A 378 -9.68 -17.30 4.58
N GLU A 379 -8.38 -17.43 4.73
CA GLU A 379 -7.74 -18.57 5.39
C GLU A 379 -7.37 -18.31 6.86
N HIS A 380 -7.80 -17.17 7.39
CA HIS A 380 -7.62 -16.74 8.78
C HIS A 380 -8.84 -15.93 9.25
N GLY A 381 -8.98 -15.73 10.57
CA GLY A 381 -9.97 -14.83 11.15
C GLY A 381 -9.56 -13.36 11.13
N ILE A 382 -10.45 -12.48 11.56
CA ILE A 382 -10.14 -11.06 11.84
C ILE A 382 -9.27 -10.99 13.09
N LEU A 383 -8.16 -10.24 13.03
CA LEU A 383 -7.19 -10.10 14.12
C LEU A 383 -7.12 -8.65 14.61
N ILE A 384 -7.41 -8.43 15.89
CA ILE A 384 -7.31 -7.13 16.57
C ILE A 384 -6.43 -7.31 17.80
N TYR A 385 -5.23 -6.70 17.80
CA TYR A 385 -4.22 -6.93 18.81
C TYR A 385 -3.65 -5.62 19.36
N GLY A 386 -4.10 -5.24 20.56
CA GLY A 386 -3.48 -4.17 21.34
C GLY A 386 -2.47 -4.76 22.31
N ASP A 387 -1.21 -4.32 22.28
CA ASP A 387 -0.18 -4.80 23.19
C ASP A 387 -0.41 -4.26 24.61
N GLU A 388 -0.88 -3.02 24.70
CA GLU A 388 -1.16 -2.32 25.95
C GLU A 388 -2.65 -1.94 26.05
N PRO A 389 -3.22 -1.85 27.27
CA PRO A 389 -4.54 -1.27 27.48
C PRO A 389 -4.66 0.12 26.84
N HIS A 390 -5.84 0.45 26.33
CA HIS A 390 -6.15 1.75 25.70
C HIS A 390 -5.31 2.08 24.45
N SER A 391 -4.74 1.08 23.80
CA SER A 391 -4.02 1.26 22.54
C SER A 391 -4.94 1.23 21.32
N ILE A 392 -6.11 0.58 21.45
CA ILE A 392 -7.12 0.49 20.39
C ILE A 392 -8.47 0.94 20.97
N GLU A 393 -9.10 1.94 20.36
CA GLU A 393 -10.31 2.57 20.88
C GLU A 393 -11.39 2.74 19.80
N SER A 394 -12.66 2.50 20.12
CA SER A 394 -13.83 2.81 19.29
C SER A 394 -13.78 2.15 17.90
N LEU A 395 -13.82 0.83 17.88
CA LEU A 395 -13.92 0.04 16.64
C LEU A 395 -15.36 -0.38 16.38
N SER A 396 -15.77 -0.41 15.12
CA SER A 396 -17.05 -0.98 14.73
C SER A 396 -16.96 -1.87 13.48
N PHE A 397 -17.67 -3.00 13.53
CA PHE A 397 -17.82 -3.97 12.44
C PHE A 397 -19.31 -4.17 12.17
N HIS A 398 -19.82 -3.57 11.11
CA HIS A 398 -21.23 -3.60 10.76
C HIS A 398 -21.45 -4.25 9.39
N ASN A 399 -22.41 -5.19 9.34
CA ASN A 399 -22.78 -5.93 8.13
C ASN A 399 -21.56 -6.64 7.51
N ILE A 400 -21.02 -7.61 8.24
CA ILE A 400 -19.82 -8.37 7.86
C ILE A 400 -20.23 -9.82 7.57
N ASP A 401 -19.98 -10.29 6.35
CA ASP A 401 -20.05 -11.70 5.97
C ASP A 401 -18.65 -12.28 5.89
N LEU A 402 -18.25 -13.11 6.84
CA LEU A 402 -16.95 -13.78 6.88
C LEU A 402 -17.09 -15.28 6.66
N LYS A 403 -16.42 -15.80 5.62
CA LYS A 403 -16.23 -17.24 5.41
C LYS A 403 -14.75 -17.59 5.57
N ILE A 404 -14.44 -18.46 6.54
CA ILE A 404 -13.09 -18.99 6.73
C ILE A 404 -12.99 -20.34 6.03
N ILE A 405 -11.98 -20.49 5.17
CA ILE A 405 -11.77 -21.70 4.37
C ILE A 405 -10.40 -22.32 4.64
N LYS A 406 -10.27 -23.62 4.34
CA LYS A 406 -8.99 -24.29 4.28
C LYS A 406 -8.36 -24.12 2.90
N GLY A 407 -7.18 -23.57 2.83
CA GLY A 407 -6.40 -23.46 1.60
C GLY A 407 -5.33 -24.52 1.50
N LYS A 408 -4.56 -24.43 0.42
CA LYS A 408 -3.47 -25.37 0.13
C LYS A 408 -2.38 -25.33 1.21
N GLU A 409 -2.07 -24.15 1.71
CA GLU A 409 -0.95 -23.92 2.64
C GLU A 409 -1.39 -23.91 4.11
N THR A 410 -2.67 -24.12 4.42
CA THR A 410 -3.21 -24.04 5.79
C THR A 410 -2.50 -24.97 6.77
N MET A 411 -2.13 -26.17 6.33
CA MET A 411 -1.45 -27.13 7.21
C MET A 411 0.03 -26.82 7.41
N ALA A 412 0.66 -26.10 6.49
CA ALA A 412 2.07 -25.71 6.58
C ALA A 412 2.27 -24.34 7.26
N TYR A 413 1.38 -23.41 7.05
CA TYR A 413 1.53 -22.00 7.50
C TYR A 413 0.41 -21.54 8.45
N GLY A 414 -0.74 -22.17 8.46
CA GLY A 414 -1.91 -21.75 9.26
C GLY A 414 -1.77 -21.99 10.76
N GLY A 415 -2.71 -21.45 11.55
CA GLY A 415 -2.78 -21.62 12.99
C GLY A 415 -1.73 -20.82 13.77
N ASN A 416 -1.31 -19.69 13.26
CA ASN A 416 -0.39 -18.76 13.89
C ASN A 416 -0.92 -17.32 13.77
N PHE A 417 -0.56 -16.47 14.73
CA PHE A 417 -0.69 -15.03 14.57
C PHE A 417 0.58 -14.43 13.97
N ASP A 418 0.44 -13.47 13.07
CA ASP A 418 1.55 -12.73 12.49
C ASP A 418 1.46 -11.24 12.89
N LEU A 419 2.22 -10.88 13.91
CA LEU A 419 2.32 -9.51 14.42
C LEU A 419 3.60 -8.80 13.98
N ARG A 420 4.29 -9.35 12.95
CA ARG A 420 5.54 -8.76 12.45
C ARG A 420 5.32 -7.40 11.77
N PRO A 421 6.27 -6.46 11.87
CA PRO A 421 7.42 -6.49 12.76
C PRO A 421 7.02 -6.09 14.20
N ALA A 422 7.61 -6.77 15.20
CA ALA A 422 7.46 -6.46 16.61
C ALA A 422 8.81 -6.53 17.32
N ALA A 423 9.05 -5.69 18.33
CA ALA A 423 10.31 -5.67 19.06
C ALA A 423 10.60 -7.01 19.76
N GLU A 424 9.59 -7.58 20.38
CA GLU A 424 9.73 -8.89 21.02
C GLU A 424 9.60 -10.02 20.01
N ILE A 425 10.68 -10.76 19.75
CA ILE A 425 10.71 -11.87 18.79
C ILE A 425 9.58 -12.89 19.04
N LYS A 426 9.29 -13.23 20.31
CA LYS A 426 8.23 -14.18 20.64
C LYS A 426 6.82 -13.74 20.28
N LYS A 427 6.60 -12.43 20.07
CA LYS A 427 5.32 -11.86 19.63
C LYS A 427 5.21 -11.75 18.12
N GLN A 428 6.30 -11.86 17.38
CA GLN A 428 6.29 -11.59 15.95
C GLN A 428 5.43 -12.58 15.18
N LEU A 429 5.76 -13.87 15.26
CA LEU A 429 5.00 -14.94 14.63
C LEU A 429 4.90 -16.10 15.62
N PHE A 430 3.73 -16.39 16.12
CA PHE A 430 3.55 -17.38 17.18
C PHE A 430 2.31 -18.25 16.99
N LYS A 431 2.36 -19.45 17.60
CA LYS A 431 1.25 -20.39 17.63
C LYS A 431 0.09 -19.82 18.43
N HIS A 432 -1.06 -19.69 17.78
CA HIS A 432 -2.33 -19.36 18.41
C HIS A 432 -3.47 -20.06 17.68
N ASP A 433 -4.50 -20.47 18.39
CA ASP A 433 -5.72 -20.96 17.76
C ASP A 433 -6.50 -19.79 17.15
N ILE A 434 -7.16 -20.03 16.02
CA ILE A 434 -7.73 -18.98 15.18
C ILE A 434 -9.25 -18.93 15.37
N PRO A 435 -9.79 -17.90 16.03
CA PRO A 435 -11.23 -17.62 16.05
C PRO A 435 -11.68 -16.92 14.77
N GLY A 436 -12.98 -16.79 14.58
CA GLY A 436 -13.53 -15.94 13.51
C GLY A 436 -13.16 -14.47 13.66
N LEU A 437 -13.20 -13.97 14.90
CA LEU A 437 -12.68 -12.65 15.28
C LEU A 437 -11.97 -12.77 16.63
N PHE A 438 -10.72 -12.29 16.67
CA PHE A 438 -9.92 -12.12 17.91
C PHE A 438 -9.78 -10.65 18.25
N ALA A 439 -9.96 -10.30 19.52
CA ALA A 439 -9.73 -8.95 20.04
C ALA A 439 -9.02 -8.99 21.38
N LEU A 440 -7.93 -8.21 21.51
CA LEU A 440 -7.16 -8.03 22.74
C LEU A 440 -6.95 -6.54 23.03
N ASN A 441 -7.21 -6.11 24.29
CA ASN A 441 -7.00 -4.75 24.79
C ASN A 441 -7.67 -3.67 23.93
N VAL A 442 -8.99 -3.78 23.77
CA VAL A 442 -9.81 -2.84 22.97
C VAL A 442 -10.82 -2.12 23.88
N ASP A 443 -10.90 -0.81 23.78
CA ASP A 443 -11.90 0.02 24.45
C ASP A 443 -12.99 0.45 23.47
N GLY A 444 -14.20 -0.07 23.64
CA GLY A 444 -15.32 0.17 22.72
C GLY A 444 -15.23 -0.64 21.44
N LEU A 445 -15.77 -1.85 21.47
CA LEU A 445 -15.89 -2.72 20.30
C LEU A 445 -17.37 -2.98 20.01
N ASP A 446 -17.82 -2.51 18.85
CA ASP A 446 -19.19 -2.69 18.39
C ASP A 446 -19.25 -3.63 17.18
N ILE A 447 -19.92 -4.78 17.36
CA ILE A 447 -20.08 -5.83 16.35
C ILE A 447 -21.58 -5.96 16.04
N HIS A 448 -21.97 -5.64 14.82
CA HIS A 448 -23.38 -5.58 14.41
C HIS A 448 -23.59 -6.31 13.09
N ASP A 449 -24.60 -7.19 13.03
CA ASP A 449 -24.92 -7.98 11.82
C ASP A 449 -23.69 -8.71 11.27
N PHE A 450 -23.03 -9.49 12.13
CA PHE A 450 -21.82 -10.23 11.78
C PHE A 450 -22.17 -11.71 11.56
N LYS A 451 -21.95 -12.19 10.32
CA LYS A 451 -22.16 -13.58 9.93
C LYS A 451 -20.83 -14.28 9.71
N LEU A 452 -20.62 -15.38 10.44
CA LEU A 452 -19.47 -16.26 10.30
C LEU A 452 -19.86 -17.62 9.76
N VAL A 453 -19.18 -18.06 8.72
CA VAL A 453 -19.32 -19.41 8.13
C VAL A 453 -17.96 -20.09 8.11
N TRP A 454 -17.87 -21.28 8.68
CA TRP A 454 -16.71 -22.15 8.57
C TRP A 454 -16.84 -23.01 7.30
N GLY A 455 -15.75 -23.09 6.53
CA GLY A 455 -15.64 -23.99 5.39
C GLY A 455 -15.45 -25.44 5.81
N ASP A 456 -15.42 -26.33 4.83
CA ASP A 456 -15.27 -27.75 5.06
C ASP A 456 -13.83 -28.11 5.51
N ASP A 457 -13.69 -29.18 6.30
CA ASP A 457 -12.42 -29.81 6.69
C ASP A 457 -11.39 -28.90 7.34
N LEU A 458 -11.84 -27.81 8.00
CA LEU A 458 -10.94 -26.94 8.74
C LEU A 458 -10.23 -27.69 9.89
N PRO A 459 -8.93 -27.47 10.08
CA PRO A 459 -8.19 -28.00 11.22
C PRO A 459 -8.76 -27.59 12.56
N SER A 460 -8.51 -28.37 13.61
CA SER A 460 -9.01 -28.12 14.97
C SER A 460 -8.46 -26.87 15.64
N PHE A 461 -7.43 -26.28 15.08
CA PHE A 461 -6.88 -25.00 15.56
C PHE A 461 -7.71 -23.77 15.11
N PHE A 462 -8.70 -23.93 14.24
CA PHE A 462 -9.78 -22.95 14.12
C PHE A 462 -10.78 -23.23 15.24
N THR A 463 -11.20 -22.22 16.00
CA THR A 463 -11.88 -22.48 17.27
C THR A 463 -13.18 -21.67 17.47
N HIS A 464 -13.06 -20.53 18.13
CA HIS A 464 -14.20 -19.74 18.58
C HIS A 464 -14.85 -18.93 17.44
N GLY A 465 -16.13 -18.62 17.60
CA GLY A 465 -16.77 -17.62 16.71
C GLY A 465 -16.18 -16.24 16.94
N ILE A 466 -16.29 -15.72 18.16
CA ILE A 466 -15.66 -14.48 18.62
C ILE A 466 -14.87 -14.80 19.88
N GLU A 467 -13.66 -14.24 19.97
CA GLU A 467 -12.79 -14.35 21.13
C GLU A 467 -12.30 -12.95 21.55
N CYS A 468 -12.59 -12.55 22.79
CA CYS A 468 -12.22 -11.25 23.34
C CYS A 468 -11.50 -11.40 24.66
N HIS A 469 -10.38 -10.69 24.80
CA HIS A 469 -9.59 -10.61 26.03
C HIS A 469 -9.37 -9.14 26.40
N SER A 470 -9.69 -8.77 27.63
CA SER A 470 -9.53 -7.40 28.13
C SER A 470 -10.16 -6.35 27.22
N VAL A 471 -11.41 -6.59 26.80
CA VAL A 471 -12.20 -5.66 25.97
C VAL A 471 -13.21 -4.94 26.87
N SER A 472 -13.17 -3.62 26.89
CA SER A 472 -14.17 -2.80 27.56
C SER A 472 -15.25 -2.33 26.59
N ASP A 473 -16.45 -2.07 27.09
CA ASP A 473 -17.59 -1.56 26.33
C ASP A 473 -17.89 -2.37 25.05
N LEU A 474 -17.90 -3.71 25.18
CA LEU A 474 -18.21 -4.64 24.10
C LEU A 474 -19.72 -4.68 23.84
N SER A 475 -20.12 -4.46 22.59
CA SER A 475 -21.48 -4.63 22.11
C SER A 475 -21.47 -5.66 20.97
N ILE A 476 -22.31 -6.71 21.10
CA ILE A 476 -22.50 -7.72 20.05
C ILE A 476 -24.00 -7.81 19.77
N TRP A 477 -24.40 -7.44 18.55
CA TRP A 477 -25.76 -7.47 18.10
C TRP A 477 -25.89 -8.30 16.82
N ASN A 478 -26.82 -9.28 16.83
CA ASN A 478 -27.12 -10.13 15.68
C ASN A 478 -25.88 -10.87 15.12
N PHE A 479 -25.11 -11.53 16.01
CA PHE A 479 -24.04 -12.43 15.57
C PHE A 479 -24.60 -13.78 15.15
N ILE A 480 -24.46 -14.11 13.86
CA ILE A 480 -24.88 -15.38 13.24
C ILE A 480 -23.62 -16.22 12.98
N GLY A 481 -23.31 -17.13 13.88
CA GLY A 481 -22.14 -18.00 13.77
C GLY A 481 -22.12 -19.05 14.88
N THR A 482 -21.28 -20.05 14.69
CA THR A 482 -21.00 -21.15 15.63
C THR A 482 -19.50 -21.23 15.85
N PRO A 483 -18.99 -21.96 16.85
CA PRO A 483 -17.60 -22.37 16.83
C PRO A 483 -17.33 -23.32 15.64
N ASN A 484 -16.06 -23.49 15.27
CA ASN A 484 -15.69 -24.49 14.27
C ASN A 484 -16.14 -25.89 14.73
N PRO A 485 -16.90 -26.61 13.90
CA PRO A 485 -17.38 -27.94 14.27
C PRO A 485 -16.30 -28.98 14.63
N ASN A 486 -15.08 -28.79 14.10
CA ASN A 486 -13.95 -29.68 14.36
C ASN A 486 -13.16 -29.30 15.63
N SER A 487 -13.50 -28.21 16.30
CA SER A 487 -12.86 -27.79 17.55
C SER A 487 -13.60 -28.35 18.76
N LYS A 488 -12.88 -29.10 19.59
CA LYS A 488 -13.45 -29.66 20.84
C LYS A 488 -13.74 -28.61 21.90
N ASN A 489 -13.03 -27.47 21.89
CA ASN A 489 -13.11 -26.43 22.89
C ASN A 489 -13.70 -25.12 22.36
N GLY A 490 -14.19 -25.15 21.12
CA GLY A 490 -14.78 -23.99 20.47
C GLY A 490 -16.02 -23.47 21.20
N LYS A 491 -16.18 -22.15 21.27
CA LYS A 491 -17.35 -21.45 21.83
C LYS A 491 -17.88 -20.49 20.80
N LYS A 492 -19.19 -20.24 20.80
CA LYS A 492 -19.79 -19.19 19.97
C LYS A 492 -19.14 -17.83 20.28
N GLN A 493 -18.98 -17.54 21.58
CA GLN A 493 -18.30 -16.37 22.10
C GLN A 493 -17.44 -16.81 23.30
N TYR A 494 -16.16 -16.45 23.28
CA TYR A 494 -15.23 -16.67 24.38
C TYR A 494 -14.72 -15.31 24.88
N LEU A 495 -15.14 -14.93 26.08
CA LEU A 495 -14.90 -13.61 26.65
C LEU A 495 -14.16 -13.78 27.96
N LEU A 496 -12.98 -13.13 28.06
CA LEU A 496 -12.13 -13.14 29.24
C LEU A 496 -11.81 -11.70 29.66
N ASP A 497 -12.00 -11.38 30.94
CA ASP A 497 -11.75 -10.03 31.49
C ASP A 497 -12.39 -8.91 30.64
N THR A 498 -13.60 -9.17 30.16
CA THR A 498 -14.31 -8.32 29.21
C THR A 498 -15.57 -7.74 29.83
N SER A 499 -15.75 -6.43 29.75
CA SER A 499 -16.98 -5.76 30.17
C SER A 499 -17.96 -5.63 29.01
N LEU A 500 -19.20 -6.00 29.26
CA LEU A 500 -20.27 -6.02 28.26
C LEU A 500 -21.22 -4.86 28.44
N ILE A 501 -21.55 -4.16 27.33
CA ILE A 501 -22.72 -3.26 27.26
C ILE A 501 -23.96 -4.09 26.89
N SER A 502 -23.86 -4.89 25.82
CA SER A 502 -24.98 -5.71 25.38
C SER A 502 -24.56 -6.91 24.53
N ILE A 503 -25.30 -8.03 24.66
CA ILE A 503 -25.31 -9.13 23.69
C ILE A 503 -26.78 -9.40 23.32
N LYS A 504 -27.14 -9.35 22.03
CA LYS A 504 -28.48 -9.65 21.51
C LYS A 504 -28.41 -10.47 20.23
#